data_8fd644ac3abd8d24325050333aaac3c0
#
_entry.id   8fd644ac3abd8d24325050333aaac3c0
#
_cell.length_a   1.000
_cell.length_b   1.000
_cell.length_c   1.000
_cell.angle_alpha   90.00
_cell.angle_beta   90.00
_cell.angle_gamma   90.00
#
_symmetry.space_group_name_H-M   'P 1'
#
loop_
_entity.id
_entity.type
_entity.pdbx_description
1 polymer ?
#
loop_
_entity_poly.entity_id
_entity_poly.type
_entity_poly.pdbx_seq_one_letter_code
_entity_poly.pdbx_strand_id
1 'polypeptide(L)'
;MENVFIMDHPLIQHKISMLRNKNTGTNEFRKLIEEIAVLMGYEALRDLPLEDVEIETPIEKCKSPMIAGKKLAVVPVLRAGLGMVNGILALVPSAKVGHIGLYRDPETHEPHEYYCKLPDPIEERTI
;
A
#
# COMPACT_ATOMS: atom_id res chain seq x y z
N MET A 1 -13.97 17.61 4.91
CA MET A 1 -13.29 16.38 4.47
C MET A 1 -11.91 16.27 5.15
N GLU A 2 -11.94 16.08 6.44
CA GLU A 2 -10.71 16.05 7.25
C GLU A 2 -9.85 14.78 7.04
N ASN A 3 -10.36 13.79 6.33
CA ASN A 3 -9.69 12.49 6.17
C ASN A 3 -9.26 12.19 4.72
N VAL A 4 -9.16 13.21 3.87
CA VAL A 4 -8.73 13.06 2.48
C VAL A 4 -7.37 13.71 2.29
N PHE A 5 -6.39 12.89 1.91
CA PHE A 5 -5.03 13.33 1.60
C PHE A 5 -4.82 13.34 0.10
N ILE A 6 -4.58 14.52 -0.47
CA ILE A 6 -4.27 14.66 -1.90
C ILE A 6 -2.75 14.68 -2.06
N MET A 7 -2.23 13.70 -2.76
CA MET A 7 -0.80 13.59 -3.04
C MET A 7 -0.47 14.32 -4.35
N ASP A 8 -0.01 15.55 -4.25
CA ASP A 8 0.23 16.45 -5.36
C ASP A 8 1.69 16.47 -5.87
N HIS A 9 2.49 15.51 -5.44
CA HIS A 9 3.89 15.43 -5.85
C HIS A 9 4.01 15.36 -7.39
N PRO A 10 4.89 16.16 -8.01
CA PRO A 10 5.01 16.24 -9.48
C PRO A 10 5.25 14.89 -10.15
N LEU A 11 6.01 14.00 -9.52
CA LEU A 11 6.30 12.67 -10.08
C LEU A 11 5.06 11.77 -10.10
N ILE A 12 4.21 11.86 -9.06
CA ILE A 12 2.93 11.15 -9.02
C ILE A 12 2.01 11.67 -10.12
N GLN A 13 1.90 12.99 -10.25
CA GLN A 13 1.07 13.61 -11.29
C GLN A 13 1.53 13.21 -12.70
N HIS A 14 2.83 13.21 -12.94
CA HIS A 14 3.42 12.75 -14.20
C HIS A 14 3.03 11.31 -14.54
N LYS A 15 3.21 10.40 -13.58
CA LYS A 15 2.88 8.98 -13.77
C LYS A 15 1.37 8.76 -13.96
N ILE A 16 0.53 9.50 -13.26
CA ILE A 16 -0.93 9.46 -13.44
C ILE A 16 -1.32 9.94 -14.85
N SER A 17 -0.67 10.97 -15.36
CA SER A 17 -0.91 11.44 -16.74
C SER A 17 -0.57 10.37 -17.78
N MET A 18 0.55 9.67 -17.61
CA MET A 18 0.91 8.53 -18.46
C MET A 18 -0.09 7.38 -18.33
N LEU A 19 -0.52 7.06 -17.10
CA LEU A 19 -1.50 6.01 -16.83
C LEU A 19 -2.84 6.26 -17.52
N ARG A 20 -3.28 7.52 -17.52
CA ARG A 20 -4.58 7.94 -18.11
C ARG A 20 -4.57 8.02 -19.63
N ASN A 21 -3.42 7.97 -20.27
CA ASN A 21 -3.33 8.04 -21.71
C ASN A 21 -3.93 6.78 -22.34
N LYS A 22 -4.86 6.95 -23.28
CA LYS A 22 -5.53 5.84 -23.96
C LYS A 22 -4.59 4.91 -24.73
N ASN A 23 -3.40 5.40 -25.07
CA ASN A 23 -2.39 4.62 -25.81
C ASN A 23 -1.45 3.81 -24.90
N THR A 24 -1.59 3.94 -23.58
CA THR A 24 -0.78 3.18 -22.62
C THR A 24 -1.15 1.70 -22.70
N GLY A 25 -0.17 0.87 -23.05
CA GLY A 25 -0.34 -0.58 -23.16
C GLY A 25 -0.47 -1.26 -21.80
N THR A 26 -0.92 -2.51 -21.80
CA THR A 26 -1.19 -3.28 -20.57
C THR A 26 0.05 -3.43 -19.67
N ASN A 27 1.22 -3.73 -20.24
CA ASN A 27 2.45 -3.86 -19.47
C ASN A 27 2.88 -2.56 -18.82
N GLU A 28 2.82 -1.47 -19.57
CA GLU A 28 3.17 -0.14 -19.07
C GLU A 28 2.19 0.31 -17.99
N PHE A 29 0.89 0.06 -18.19
CA PHE A 29 -0.13 0.34 -17.19
C PHE A 29 0.15 -0.36 -15.86
N ARG A 30 0.48 -1.65 -15.88
CA ARG A 30 0.82 -2.40 -14.66
C ARG A 30 2.05 -1.86 -13.95
N LYS A 31 3.09 -1.51 -14.70
CA LYS A 31 4.30 -0.90 -14.15
C LYS A 31 4.02 0.45 -13.50
N LEU A 32 3.23 1.29 -14.17
CA LEU A 32 2.84 2.60 -13.64
C LEU A 32 2.03 2.48 -12.34
N ILE A 33 1.09 1.54 -12.27
CA ILE A 33 0.33 1.29 -11.04
C ILE A 33 1.26 0.89 -9.90
N GLU A 34 2.23 0.02 -10.15
CA GLU A 34 3.20 -0.40 -9.13
C GLU A 34 4.10 0.76 -8.67
N GLU A 35 4.60 1.56 -9.60
CA GLU A 35 5.42 2.74 -9.31
C GLU A 35 4.64 3.80 -8.53
N ILE A 36 3.39 4.07 -8.91
CA ILE A 36 2.50 4.97 -8.19
C ILE A 36 2.23 4.45 -6.78
N ALA A 37 1.99 3.14 -6.62
CA ALA A 37 1.80 2.52 -5.33
C ALA A 37 3.02 2.68 -4.41
N VAL A 38 4.24 2.57 -4.94
CA VAL A 38 5.48 2.84 -4.18
C VAL A 38 5.51 4.28 -3.69
N LEU A 39 5.27 5.24 -4.56
CA LEU A 39 5.35 6.66 -4.22
C LEU A 39 4.26 7.06 -3.22
N MET A 40 3.03 6.62 -3.45
CA MET A 40 1.91 6.89 -2.53
C MET A 40 2.11 6.17 -1.19
N GLY A 41 2.58 4.94 -1.23
CA GLY A 41 2.86 4.16 -0.04
C GLY A 41 3.93 4.79 0.84
N TYR A 42 4.98 5.31 0.26
CA TYR A 42 6.02 6.05 0.98
C TYR A 42 5.43 7.21 1.79
N GLU A 43 4.58 8.00 1.19
CA GLU A 43 3.94 9.13 1.86
C GLU A 43 2.87 8.67 2.88
N ALA A 44 2.08 7.67 2.54
CA ALA A 44 1.05 7.12 3.42
C ALA A 44 1.63 6.50 4.71
N LEU A 45 2.87 6.04 4.66
CA LEU A 45 3.56 5.42 5.79
C LEU A 45 4.37 6.41 6.64
N ARG A 46 4.24 7.71 6.40
CA ARG A 46 4.99 8.76 7.12
C ARG A 46 4.80 8.71 8.62
N ASP A 47 3.63 8.36 9.09
CA ASP A 47 3.24 8.38 10.51
C ASP A 47 3.42 7.02 11.22
N LEU A 48 4.14 6.08 10.60
CA LEU A 48 4.43 4.82 11.27
C LEU A 48 5.24 5.05 12.55
N PRO A 49 4.85 4.41 13.66
CA PRO A 49 5.58 4.52 14.91
C PRO A 49 6.94 3.85 14.83
N LEU A 50 7.92 4.49 15.44
CA LEU A 50 9.28 3.96 15.58
C LEU A 50 9.55 3.55 17.02
N GLU A 51 10.42 2.56 17.19
CA GLU A 51 10.99 2.16 18.47
C GLU A 51 12.51 2.08 18.39
N ASP A 52 13.19 2.35 19.48
CA ASP A 52 14.64 2.21 19.57
C ASP A 52 15.01 0.75 19.82
N VAL A 53 15.77 0.18 18.89
CA VAL A 53 16.26 -1.19 18.95
C VAL A 53 17.78 -1.18 19.07
N GLU A 54 18.33 -2.02 19.94
CA GLU A 54 19.78 -2.20 20.04
C GLU A 54 20.29 -2.93 18.79
N ILE A 55 21.23 -2.28 18.10
CA ILE A 55 21.92 -2.83 16.95
C ILE A 55 23.44 -2.80 17.16
N GLU A 56 24.15 -3.61 16.41
CA GLU A 56 25.62 -3.59 16.36
C GLU A 56 26.09 -3.07 15.00
N THR A 57 26.77 -1.93 15.01
CA THR A 57 27.41 -1.38 13.83
C THR A 57 28.85 -1.91 13.72
N PRO A 58 29.56 -1.71 12.61
CA PRO A 58 30.97 -2.08 12.52
C PRO A 58 31.89 -1.39 13.54
N ILE A 59 31.40 -0.32 14.18
CA ILE A 59 32.19 0.48 15.14
C ILE A 59 31.78 0.20 16.57
N GLU A 60 30.47 0.18 16.86
CA GLU A 60 29.95 0.02 18.23
C GLU A 60 28.50 -0.48 18.27
N LYS A 61 28.07 -0.93 19.44
CA LYS A 61 26.66 -1.17 19.75
C LYS A 61 25.97 0.16 20.04
N CYS A 62 24.79 0.34 19.49
CA CYS A 62 23.98 1.55 19.71
C CYS A 62 22.50 1.26 19.60
N LYS A 63 21.66 2.21 20.06
CA LYS A 63 20.22 2.19 19.81
C LYS A 63 19.92 2.91 18.51
N SER A 64 19.04 2.33 17.71
CA SER A 64 18.67 2.89 16.41
C SER A 64 17.17 2.77 16.19
N PRO A 65 16.51 3.77 15.56
CA PRO A 65 15.08 3.72 15.32
C PRO A 65 14.72 2.69 14.26
N MET A 66 13.74 1.86 14.56
CA MET A 66 13.13 0.91 13.63
C MET A 66 11.60 0.98 13.72
N ILE A 67 10.91 0.58 12.67
CA ILE A 67 9.44 0.53 12.70
C ILE A 67 9.01 -0.39 13.84
N ALA A 68 8.14 0.13 14.71
CA ALA A 68 7.66 -0.57 15.88
C ALA A 68 6.76 -1.76 15.51
N GLY A 69 7.20 -2.95 15.87
CA GLY A 69 6.45 -4.19 15.72
C GLY A 69 6.21 -4.62 14.26
N LYS A 70 5.43 -5.69 14.11
CA LYS A 70 5.01 -6.21 12.79
C LYS A 70 3.57 -5.79 12.53
N LYS A 71 3.33 -4.49 12.40
CA LYS A 71 1.98 -3.92 12.52
C LYS A 71 1.34 -3.47 11.22
N LEU A 72 2.00 -3.64 10.07
CA LEU A 72 1.43 -3.25 8.79
C LEU A 72 0.71 -4.41 8.12
N ALA A 73 -0.49 -4.15 7.64
CA ALA A 73 -1.24 -5.02 6.75
C ALA A 73 -1.60 -4.28 5.47
N VAL A 74 -1.49 -4.98 4.35
CA VAL A 74 -1.91 -4.49 3.03
C VAL A 74 -3.15 -5.27 2.63
N VAL A 75 -4.24 -4.57 2.37
CA VAL A 75 -5.52 -5.20 2.07
C VAL A 75 -6.08 -4.65 0.75
N PRO A 76 -5.74 -5.26 -0.38
CA PRO A 76 -6.33 -4.86 -1.64
C PRO A 76 -7.80 -5.25 -1.73
N VAL A 77 -8.57 -4.39 -2.38
CA VAL A 77 -9.93 -4.74 -2.81
C VAL A 77 -9.82 -5.45 -4.16
N LEU A 78 -10.18 -6.73 -4.15
CA LEU A 78 -10.10 -7.57 -5.34
C LEU A 78 -11.11 -7.12 -6.41
N ARG A 79 -10.78 -7.17 -7.67
CA ARG A 79 -9.49 -7.61 -8.22
C ARG A 79 -8.55 -6.45 -8.52
N ALA A 80 -9.08 -5.24 -8.77
CA ALA A 80 -8.29 -4.08 -9.23
C ALA A 80 -7.15 -3.69 -8.28
N GLY A 81 -7.38 -3.77 -6.98
CA GLY A 81 -6.38 -3.41 -5.96
C GLY A 81 -5.12 -4.25 -5.96
N LEU A 82 -5.16 -5.47 -6.54
CA LEU A 82 -3.99 -6.34 -6.60
C LEU A 82 -2.78 -5.70 -7.30
N GLY A 83 -3.01 -4.84 -8.27
CA GLY A 83 -1.93 -4.18 -9.00
C GLY A 83 -1.04 -3.28 -8.15
N MET A 84 -1.51 -2.84 -6.98
CA MET A 84 -0.77 -1.97 -6.07
C MET A 84 0.03 -2.73 -5.00
N VAL A 85 -0.27 -4.00 -4.76
CA VAL A 85 0.29 -4.77 -3.63
C VAL A 85 1.80 -4.88 -3.71
N ASN A 86 2.34 -5.23 -4.86
CA ASN A 86 3.79 -5.40 -5.04
C ASN A 86 4.57 -4.13 -4.75
N GLY A 87 4.03 -2.97 -5.12
CA GLY A 87 4.65 -1.68 -4.82
C GLY A 87 4.76 -1.42 -3.31
N ILE A 88 3.71 -1.71 -2.57
CA ILE A 88 3.71 -1.56 -1.11
C ILE A 88 4.64 -2.59 -0.45
N LEU A 89 4.62 -3.84 -0.88
CA LEU A 89 5.51 -4.88 -0.36
C LEU A 89 6.99 -4.63 -0.67
N ALA A 90 7.30 -3.91 -1.74
CA ALA A 90 8.66 -3.46 -2.02
C ALA A 90 9.18 -2.48 -0.96
N LEU A 91 8.30 -1.64 -0.39
CA LEU A 91 8.63 -0.72 0.70
C LEU A 91 8.71 -1.43 2.06
N VAL A 92 7.75 -2.30 2.35
CA VAL A 92 7.66 -3.01 3.63
C VAL A 92 7.47 -4.51 3.38
N PRO A 93 8.56 -5.25 3.10
CA PRO A 93 8.48 -6.67 2.75
C PRO A 93 7.88 -7.55 3.85
N SER A 94 7.92 -7.11 5.10
CA SER A 94 7.37 -7.82 6.26
C SER A 94 5.87 -7.61 6.47
N ALA A 95 5.23 -6.75 5.66
CA ALA A 95 3.79 -6.51 5.75
C ALA A 95 3.00 -7.79 5.50
N LYS A 96 1.92 -7.96 6.25
CA LYS A 96 0.95 -9.04 6.00
C LYS A 96 -0.03 -8.62 4.93
N VAL A 97 -0.53 -9.57 4.17
CA VAL A 97 -1.50 -9.32 3.10
C VAL A 97 -2.82 -10.00 3.44
N GLY A 98 -3.88 -9.22 3.46
CA GLY A 98 -5.24 -9.71 3.48
C GLY A 98 -5.93 -9.39 2.15
N HIS A 99 -7.16 -9.84 1.99
CA HIS A 99 -7.93 -9.58 0.76
C HIS A 99 -9.40 -9.35 1.10
N ILE A 100 -10.00 -8.37 0.45
CA ILE A 100 -11.45 -8.18 0.45
C ILE A 100 -11.94 -8.28 -0.99
N GLY A 101 -12.85 -9.22 -1.25
CA GLY A 101 -13.46 -9.40 -2.55
C GLY A 101 -14.81 -8.70 -2.62
N LEU A 102 -14.95 -7.76 -3.55
CA LEU A 102 -16.20 -7.08 -3.83
C LEU A 102 -16.54 -7.20 -5.31
N TYR A 103 -17.82 -7.37 -5.62
CA TYR A 103 -18.35 -7.19 -6.95
C TYR A 103 -19.54 -6.25 -6.93
N ARG A 104 -19.82 -5.65 -8.05
CA ARG A 104 -20.99 -4.79 -8.22
C ARG A 104 -22.10 -5.57 -8.90
N ASP A 105 -23.29 -5.52 -8.31
CA ASP A 105 -24.45 -6.12 -8.92
C ASP A 105 -24.69 -5.51 -10.31
N PRO A 106 -24.87 -6.32 -11.36
CA PRO A 106 -25.01 -5.80 -12.73
C PRO A 106 -26.31 -5.02 -12.96
N GLU A 107 -27.36 -5.22 -12.16
CA GLU A 107 -28.63 -4.54 -12.30
C GLU A 107 -28.76 -3.33 -11.36
N THR A 108 -28.48 -3.54 -10.06
CA THR A 108 -28.65 -2.50 -9.02
C THR A 108 -27.41 -1.62 -8.84
N HIS A 109 -26.24 -2.07 -9.30
CA HIS A 109 -24.93 -1.44 -9.08
C HIS A 109 -24.52 -1.37 -7.61
N GLU A 110 -25.20 -2.09 -6.72
CA GLU A 110 -24.83 -2.17 -5.32
C GLU A 110 -23.59 -3.05 -5.11
N PRO A 111 -22.72 -2.69 -4.17
CA PRO A 111 -21.54 -3.50 -3.86
C PRO A 111 -21.93 -4.72 -3.02
N HIS A 112 -21.40 -5.87 -3.38
CA HIS A 112 -21.57 -7.12 -2.64
C HIS A 112 -20.21 -7.71 -2.28
N GLU A 113 -20.04 -8.06 -1.01
CA GLU A 113 -18.87 -8.79 -0.53
C GLU A 113 -19.03 -10.29 -0.84
N TYR A 114 -17.98 -10.90 -1.40
CA TYR A 114 -17.94 -12.34 -1.64
C TYR A 114 -16.74 -13.03 -0.98
N TYR A 115 -15.79 -12.25 -0.46
CA TYR A 115 -14.58 -12.78 0.16
C TYR A 115 -14.00 -11.76 1.14
N CYS A 116 -13.66 -12.23 2.33
CA CYS A 116 -12.92 -11.42 3.29
C CYS A 116 -11.98 -12.32 4.09
N LYS A 117 -10.68 -12.12 3.92
CA LYS A 117 -9.66 -12.79 4.72
C LYS A 117 -8.59 -11.79 5.10
N LEU A 118 -8.51 -11.50 6.38
CA LEU A 118 -7.58 -10.54 6.95
C LEU A 118 -6.52 -11.25 7.80
N PRO A 119 -5.30 -10.69 7.94
CA PRO A 119 -4.28 -11.21 8.84
C PRO A 119 -4.75 -11.15 10.30
N ASP A 120 -4.47 -12.19 11.04
CA ASP A 120 -4.79 -12.28 12.46
C ASP A 120 -3.54 -11.99 13.32
N PRO A 121 -3.60 -11.13 14.36
CA PRO A 121 -4.70 -10.22 14.73
C PRO A 121 -4.71 -8.94 13.88
N ILE A 122 -5.87 -8.54 13.39
CA ILE A 122 -5.99 -7.34 12.55
C ILE A 122 -6.04 -6.04 13.37
N GLU A 123 -6.58 -6.10 14.58
CA GLU A 123 -6.76 -4.95 15.46
C GLU A 123 -5.45 -4.28 15.87
N GLU A 124 -4.37 -5.02 15.84
CA GLU A 124 -3.04 -4.53 16.21
C GLU A 124 -2.26 -3.96 15.01
N ARG A 125 -2.87 -3.90 13.83
CA ARG A 125 -2.18 -3.53 12.60
C ARG A 125 -2.67 -2.20 12.03
N THR A 126 -1.74 -1.46 11.46
CA THR A 126 -2.05 -0.35 10.53
C THR A 126 -2.37 -0.95 9.17
N ILE A 127 -3.51 -0.55 8.59
CA ILE A 127 -4.01 -1.04 7.30
C ILE A 127 -3.90 0.06 6.26
#